data_0bd656a8a73ddd6e6ecd84075d30a482
#
_entry.id   0bd656a8a73ddd6e6ecd84075d30a482
#
_cell.length_a   1.000
_cell.length_b   1.000
_cell.length_c   1.000
_cell.angle_alpha   90.00
_cell.angle_beta   90.00
_cell.angle_gamma   90.00
#
_symmetry.space_group_name_H-M   'P 1'
#
loop_
_entity.id
_entity.type
_entity.pdbx_description
1 polymer ?
#
loop_
_entity_poly.entity_id
_entity_poly.type
_entity_poly.pdbx_seq_one_letter_code
_entity_poly.pdbx_strand_id
1 'polypeptide(L)'
;MLPCHMRSSFSMSLLYHAYVYLEFLILACTIYILAPGVYTDKIKWGIHEIDVRPDGNGFWGQRIRQNNPRVDGYELKINPQNESYYLPHPEGGYVQFENMINSTVQDGKLVMQQKSFYHVNDMPDFAKNKVLEEARRQIDAAGAADYKVEWLVSDESAVNQLTEFFKEHNVDIIVTFYPE
;
A
#
# COMPACT_ATOMS: atom_id res chain seq x y z
N MET A 1 14.31 75.97 -8.67
CA MET A 1 14.25 74.68 -9.41
C MET A 1 14.34 73.58 -8.41
N LEU A 2 13.23 72.92 -8.11
CA LEU A 2 13.14 71.81 -7.19
C LEU A 2 12.91 70.51 -8.02
N PRO A 3 13.59 69.40 -7.73
CA PRO A 3 13.36 68.15 -8.45
C PRO A 3 12.12 67.42 -7.92
N CYS A 4 11.37 66.90 -8.87
CA CYS A 4 10.16 66.09 -8.70
C CYS A 4 10.46 64.78 -8.04
N HIS A 5 9.93 64.52 -6.83
CA HIS A 5 9.92 63.21 -6.20
C HIS A 5 8.88 62.32 -6.88
N MET A 6 9.33 61.39 -7.69
CA MET A 6 8.52 60.29 -8.17
C MET A 6 8.32 59.28 -7.02
N ARG A 7 7.19 59.37 -6.32
CA ARG A 7 6.73 58.30 -5.42
C ARG A 7 6.21 57.13 -6.24
N SER A 8 6.94 56.05 -6.27
CA SER A 8 6.41 54.79 -6.79
C SER A 8 5.41 54.24 -5.77
N SER A 9 4.14 54.45 -6.01
CA SER A 9 3.06 53.76 -5.33
C SER A 9 2.98 52.31 -5.88
N PHE A 10 3.87 51.46 -5.42
CA PHE A 10 3.68 50.04 -5.60
C PHE A 10 2.43 49.65 -4.80
N SER A 11 1.39 49.33 -5.54
CA SER A 11 0.04 49.07 -5.05
C SER A 11 0.06 47.91 -4.03
N MET A 12 -0.23 48.24 -2.76
CA MET A 12 -0.50 47.26 -1.67
C MET A 12 -1.57 46.24 -2.07
N SER A 13 -2.38 46.52 -3.07
CA SER A 13 -3.38 45.65 -3.68
C SER A 13 -2.78 44.39 -4.31
N LEU A 14 -1.64 44.49 -4.99
CA LEU A 14 -0.98 43.33 -5.62
C LEU A 14 -0.42 42.34 -4.59
N LEU A 15 0.15 42.84 -3.50
CA LEU A 15 0.66 42.01 -2.39
C LEU A 15 -0.49 41.31 -1.64
N TYR A 16 -1.60 42.01 -1.44
CA TYR A 16 -2.77 41.40 -0.79
C TYR A 16 -3.39 40.29 -1.63
N HIS A 17 -3.51 40.48 -2.96
CA HIS A 17 -4.02 39.42 -3.84
C HIS A 17 -3.07 38.22 -3.91
N ALA A 18 -1.76 38.46 -3.94
CA ALA A 18 -0.78 37.37 -3.91
C ALA A 18 -0.84 36.57 -2.60
N TYR A 19 -1.03 37.25 -1.46
CA TYR A 19 -1.15 36.62 -0.15
C TYR A 19 -2.44 35.78 -0.06
N VAL A 20 -3.58 36.30 -0.50
CA VAL A 20 -4.86 35.60 -0.51
C VAL A 20 -4.80 34.39 -1.44
N TYR A 21 -4.17 34.50 -2.63
CA TYR A 21 -3.96 33.34 -3.52
C TYR A 21 -3.08 32.26 -2.90
N LEU A 22 -2.04 32.64 -2.17
CA LEU A 22 -1.15 31.70 -1.50
C LEU A 22 -1.87 30.95 -0.37
N GLU A 23 -2.72 31.65 0.42
CA GLU A 23 -3.53 31.01 1.46
C GLU A 23 -4.59 30.07 0.86
N PHE A 24 -5.23 30.44 -0.25
CA PHE A 24 -6.14 29.55 -0.96
C PHE A 24 -5.45 28.32 -1.53
N LEU A 25 -4.23 28.46 -2.05
CA LEU A 25 -3.42 27.33 -2.53
C LEU A 25 -3.02 26.39 -1.39
N ILE A 26 -2.58 26.93 -0.26
CA ILE A 26 -2.24 26.16 0.94
C ILE A 26 -3.48 25.45 1.51
N LEU A 27 -4.62 26.15 1.57
CA LEU A 27 -5.87 25.56 2.05
C LEU A 27 -6.38 24.48 1.10
N ALA A 28 -6.29 24.69 -0.22
CA ALA A 28 -6.64 23.70 -1.23
C ALA A 28 -5.72 22.46 -1.14
N CYS A 29 -4.40 22.64 -1.00
CA CYS A 29 -3.47 21.53 -0.75
C CYS A 29 -3.77 20.81 0.56
N THR A 30 -4.10 21.56 1.64
CA THR A 30 -4.42 20.94 2.94
C THR A 30 -5.74 20.15 2.89
N ILE A 31 -6.75 20.64 2.18
CA ILE A 31 -8.01 19.91 1.97
C ILE A 31 -7.79 18.69 1.09
N TYR A 32 -6.90 18.77 0.10
CA TYR A 32 -6.54 17.63 -0.76
C TYR A 32 -5.80 16.52 0.02
N ILE A 33 -4.98 16.88 1.01
CA ILE A 33 -4.24 15.94 1.87
C ILE A 33 -5.15 15.32 2.96
N LEU A 34 -6.24 15.99 3.35
CA LEU A 34 -7.10 15.57 4.47
C LEU A 34 -8.43 14.95 4.05
N ALA A 35 -8.74 14.85 2.77
CA ALA A 35 -9.95 14.18 2.29
C ALA A 35 -9.66 12.70 2.04
N PRO A 36 -10.05 11.77 2.94
CA PRO A 36 -9.92 10.35 2.65
C PRO A 36 -10.79 10.00 1.43
N GLY A 37 -10.19 9.33 0.44
CA GLY A 37 -10.92 8.79 -0.71
C GLY A 37 -10.87 9.62 -2.01
N VAL A 38 -10.07 10.69 -2.10
CA VAL A 38 -9.87 11.37 -3.39
C VAL A 38 -8.78 10.64 -4.18
N TYR A 39 -9.19 9.85 -5.15
CA TYR A 39 -8.28 9.21 -6.11
C TYR A 39 -7.88 10.22 -7.18
N THR A 40 -6.57 10.36 -7.43
CA THR A 40 -6.01 11.36 -8.34
C THR A 40 -5.34 10.77 -9.56
N ASP A 41 -5.09 9.48 -9.54
CA ASP A 41 -4.33 8.75 -10.55
C ASP A 41 -4.93 7.39 -10.85
N LYS A 42 -4.40 6.73 -11.88
CA LYS A 42 -4.81 5.38 -12.27
C LYS A 42 -3.61 4.49 -12.51
N ILE A 43 -3.69 3.26 -12.03
CA ILE A 43 -2.71 2.22 -12.33
C ILE A 43 -3.36 1.06 -13.06
N LYS A 44 -2.55 0.32 -13.83
CA LYS A 44 -2.97 -0.97 -14.41
C LYS A 44 -2.45 -2.10 -13.55
N TRP A 45 -3.38 -2.96 -13.10
CA TRP A 45 -3.06 -4.19 -12.39
C TRP A 45 -3.72 -5.39 -13.08
N GLY A 46 -2.92 -6.15 -13.81
CA GLY A 46 -3.43 -7.18 -14.71
C GLY A 46 -4.34 -6.58 -15.79
N ILE A 47 -5.60 -7.03 -15.84
CA ILE A 47 -6.63 -6.53 -16.76
C ILE A 47 -7.44 -5.35 -16.18
N HIS A 48 -7.20 -5.00 -14.91
CA HIS A 48 -7.94 -3.97 -14.20
C HIS A 48 -7.27 -2.60 -14.31
N GLU A 49 -8.07 -1.56 -14.47
CA GLU A 49 -7.67 -0.18 -14.25
C GLU A 49 -8.20 0.27 -12.89
N ILE A 50 -7.33 0.73 -12.02
CA ILE A 50 -7.64 1.03 -10.63
C ILE A 50 -7.37 2.50 -10.39
N ASP A 51 -8.35 3.21 -9.87
CA ASP A 51 -8.18 4.57 -9.36
C ASP A 51 -7.36 4.51 -8.06
N VAL A 52 -6.30 5.32 -7.98
CA VAL A 52 -5.36 5.29 -6.86
C VAL A 52 -5.08 6.68 -6.31
N ARG A 53 -4.72 6.71 -5.04
CA ARG A 53 -4.27 7.88 -4.29
C ARG A 53 -2.82 7.64 -3.85
N PRO A 54 -1.85 8.43 -4.33
CA PRO A 54 -0.46 8.30 -3.92
C PRO A 54 -0.28 8.44 -2.42
N ASP A 55 0.60 7.62 -1.84
CA ASP A 55 0.97 7.66 -0.43
C ASP A 55 2.40 7.13 -0.25
N GLY A 56 3.34 8.03 0.02
CA GLY A 56 4.76 7.67 0.10
C GLY A 56 5.30 7.09 -1.20
N ASN A 57 5.85 5.88 -1.12
CA ASN A 57 6.41 5.16 -2.27
C ASN A 57 5.40 4.26 -2.99
N GLY A 58 4.14 4.27 -2.54
CA GLY A 58 3.06 3.45 -3.08
C GLY A 58 1.77 4.22 -3.29
N PHE A 59 0.68 3.48 -3.38
CA PHE A 59 -0.64 4.01 -3.69
C PHE A 59 -1.72 3.26 -2.92
N TRP A 60 -2.68 3.97 -2.33
CA TRP A 60 -3.94 3.38 -1.92
C TRP A 60 -4.89 3.33 -3.12
N GLY A 61 -5.55 2.22 -3.33
CA GLY A 61 -6.51 2.06 -4.41
C GLY A 61 -7.62 1.09 -4.06
N GLN A 62 -8.63 1.03 -4.93
CA GLN A 62 -9.73 0.12 -4.76
C GLN A 62 -9.23 -1.33 -4.71
N ARG A 63 -9.68 -2.09 -3.70
CA ARG A 63 -9.37 -3.52 -3.58
C ARG A 63 -9.99 -4.32 -4.72
N ILE A 64 -9.19 -5.20 -5.33
CA ILE A 64 -9.69 -6.21 -6.25
C ILE A 64 -10.08 -7.44 -5.45
N ARG A 65 -11.37 -7.74 -5.43
CA ARG A 65 -11.93 -8.88 -4.70
C ARG A 65 -11.63 -10.20 -5.40
N GLN A 66 -11.40 -11.23 -4.61
CA GLN A 66 -11.12 -12.58 -5.13
C GLN A 66 -12.39 -13.39 -5.42
N ASN A 67 -13.58 -12.81 -5.30
CA ASN A 67 -14.88 -13.49 -5.43
C ASN A 67 -15.07 -14.68 -4.45
N ASN A 68 -14.41 -14.62 -3.31
CA ASN A 68 -14.57 -15.56 -2.21
C ASN A 68 -14.97 -14.78 -0.94
N PRO A 69 -16.26 -14.86 -0.51
CA PRO A 69 -16.75 -14.04 0.61
C PRO A 69 -15.99 -14.23 1.92
N ARG A 70 -15.39 -15.41 2.15
CA ARG A 70 -14.62 -15.68 3.36
C ARG A 70 -13.26 -15.01 3.30
N VAL A 71 -12.58 -15.06 2.15
CA VAL A 71 -11.33 -14.34 1.91
C VAL A 71 -11.58 -12.84 1.98
N ASP A 72 -12.59 -12.34 1.24
CA ASP A 72 -12.96 -10.92 1.25
C ASP A 72 -13.27 -10.43 2.68
N GLY A 73 -13.94 -11.25 3.50
CA GLY A 73 -14.21 -10.94 4.91
C GLY A 73 -12.95 -10.85 5.77
N TYR A 74 -12.00 -11.75 5.56
CA TYR A 74 -10.71 -11.74 6.25
C TYR A 74 -9.86 -10.53 5.88
N GLU A 75 -9.79 -10.20 4.60
CA GLU A 75 -9.09 -9.02 4.11
C GLU A 75 -9.74 -7.71 4.63
N LEU A 76 -11.08 -7.64 4.70
CA LEU A 76 -11.81 -6.51 5.31
C LEU A 76 -11.55 -6.37 6.80
N LYS A 77 -11.27 -7.46 7.51
CA LYS A 77 -10.85 -7.40 8.91
C LYS A 77 -9.48 -6.77 9.07
N ILE A 78 -8.56 -7.03 8.12
CA ILE A 78 -7.23 -6.43 8.09
C ILE A 78 -7.31 -4.95 7.74
N ASN A 79 -8.07 -4.60 6.70
CA ASN A 79 -8.32 -3.21 6.30
C ASN A 79 -9.82 -2.94 6.07
N PRO A 80 -10.53 -2.39 7.07
CA PRO A 80 -11.95 -2.09 6.98
C PRO A 80 -12.32 -1.02 5.93
N GLN A 81 -11.35 -0.25 5.44
CA GLN A 81 -11.58 0.80 4.44
C GLN A 81 -11.87 0.23 3.04
N ASN A 82 -11.74 -1.09 2.85
CA ASN A 82 -11.93 -1.75 1.56
C ASN A 82 -11.03 -1.21 0.44
N GLU A 83 -9.85 -0.76 0.81
CA GLU A 83 -8.76 -0.34 -0.06
C GLU A 83 -7.61 -1.35 0.05
N SER A 84 -6.74 -1.36 -0.95
CA SER A 84 -5.45 -2.08 -0.91
C SER A 84 -4.32 -1.11 -1.16
N TYR A 85 -3.14 -1.43 -0.63
CA TYR A 85 -1.92 -0.69 -0.87
C TYR A 85 -1.14 -1.34 -2.01
N TYR A 86 -0.73 -0.55 -2.98
CA TYR A 86 -0.02 -1.01 -4.17
C TYR A 86 1.39 -0.46 -4.19
N LEU A 87 2.38 -1.33 -4.34
CA LEU A 87 3.78 -0.96 -4.54
C LEU A 87 4.23 -1.25 -5.97
N PRO A 88 4.98 -0.34 -6.61
CA PRO A 88 5.63 -0.62 -7.88
C PRO A 88 6.64 -1.78 -7.71
N HIS A 89 6.64 -2.71 -8.65
CA HIS A 89 7.64 -3.77 -8.68
C HIS A 89 8.82 -3.34 -9.57
N PRO A 90 10.09 -3.61 -9.18
CA PRO A 90 11.26 -3.21 -9.97
C PRO A 90 11.26 -3.72 -11.41
N GLU A 91 10.73 -4.90 -11.65
CA GLU A 91 10.61 -5.50 -12.98
C GLU A 91 9.36 -5.05 -13.76
N GLY A 92 8.60 -4.13 -13.19
CA GLY A 92 7.37 -3.57 -13.77
C GLY A 92 6.09 -4.13 -13.16
N GLY A 93 5.01 -3.36 -13.32
CA GLY A 93 3.73 -3.63 -12.69
C GLY A 93 3.70 -3.27 -11.20
N TYR A 94 2.72 -3.83 -10.49
CA TYR A 94 2.47 -3.51 -9.08
C TYR A 94 2.25 -4.78 -8.27
N VAL A 95 2.53 -4.71 -6.97
CA VAL A 95 2.18 -5.72 -5.98
C VAL A 95 1.11 -5.15 -5.07
N GLN A 96 0.03 -5.87 -4.88
CA GLN A 96 -1.07 -5.50 -3.98
C GLN A 96 -0.82 -6.06 -2.58
N PHE A 97 -1.14 -5.26 -1.57
CA PHE A 97 -1.16 -5.64 -0.16
C PHE A 97 -2.49 -5.18 0.45
N GLU A 98 -3.01 -5.89 1.44
CA GLU A 98 -4.26 -5.51 2.10
C GLU A 98 -4.13 -4.23 2.91
N ASN A 99 -2.94 -3.97 3.47
CA ASN A 99 -2.74 -2.83 4.35
C ASN A 99 -1.28 -2.34 4.36
N MET A 100 -1.06 -1.13 4.90
CA MET A 100 0.26 -0.57 5.17
C MET A 100 0.23 0.21 6.49
N ILE A 101 1.12 -0.13 7.42
CA ILE A 101 1.26 0.52 8.73
C ILE A 101 2.75 0.71 9.03
N ASN A 102 3.18 1.94 9.32
CA ASN A 102 4.55 2.25 9.77
C ASN A 102 5.64 1.64 8.88
N SER A 103 5.56 1.81 7.57
CA SER A 103 6.51 1.25 6.59
C SER A 103 6.55 -0.29 6.60
N THR A 104 5.47 -0.94 7.00
CA THR A 104 5.26 -2.39 6.88
C THR A 104 4.01 -2.62 6.04
N VAL A 105 4.16 -3.30 4.91
CA VAL A 105 3.04 -3.74 4.08
C VAL A 105 2.54 -5.10 4.56
N GLN A 106 1.23 -5.26 4.65
CA GLN A 106 0.58 -6.44 5.24
C GLN A 106 -0.21 -7.19 4.19
N ASP A 107 -0.05 -8.51 4.16
CA ASP A 107 -0.76 -9.41 3.25
C ASP A 107 -1.48 -10.50 4.04
N GLY A 108 -2.77 -10.66 3.81
CA GLY A 108 -3.64 -11.58 4.51
C GLY A 108 -3.58 -13.00 3.93
N LYS A 109 -3.26 -13.98 4.75
CA LYS A 109 -3.18 -15.40 4.38
C LYS A 109 -4.23 -16.21 5.12
N LEU A 110 -5.43 -16.32 4.53
CA LEU A 110 -6.51 -17.10 5.11
C LEU A 110 -6.29 -18.60 4.87
N VAL A 111 -6.14 -19.34 5.94
CA VAL A 111 -6.03 -20.81 5.95
C VAL A 111 -7.43 -21.40 6.07
N MET A 112 -7.97 -21.96 4.98
CA MET A 112 -9.37 -22.43 4.95
C MET A 112 -9.59 -23.86 5.44
N GLN A 113 -8.53 -24.69 5.47
CA GLN A 113 -8.58 -26.11 5.89
C GLN A 113 -7.23 -26.54 6.45
N GLN A 114 -7.22 -27.60 7.27
CA GLN A 114 -5.99 -28.15 7.88
C GLN A 114 -4.90 -28.60 6.89
N LYS A 115 -5.19 -28.77 5.62
CA LYS A 115 -4.23 -29.09 4.55
C LYS A 115 -4.32 -28.06 3.43
N SER A 116 -4.63 -26.82 3.78
CA SER A 116 -4.75 -25.76 2.80
C SER A 116 -3.39 -25.17 2.44
N PHE A 117 -3.40 -24.36 1.43
CA PHE A 117 -2.32 -23.44 1.08
C PHE A 117 -1.80 -22.77 2.36
N TYR A 118 -0.49 -22.70 2.54
CA TYR A 118 0.27 -22.21 3.70
C TYR A 118 0.60 -23.23 4.81
N HIS A 119 0.07 -24.44 4.83
CA HIS A 119 0.65 -25.55 5.59
C HIS A 119 1.79 -26.18 4.77
N VAL A 120 2.94 -25.51 4.74
CA VAL A 120 4.03 -25.84 3.79
C VAL A 120 4.61 -27.23 3.96
N ASN A 121 4.54 -27.81 5.15
CA ASN A 121 5.04 -29.17 5.41
C ASN A 121 4.24 -30.24 4.64
N ASP A 122 2.95 -29.97 4.38
CA ASP A 122 2.04 -30.87 3.68
C ASP A 122 1.93 -30.57 2.18
N MET A 123 2.64 -29.54 1.70
CA MET A 123 2.59 -29.09 0.30
C MET A 123 3.52 -29.87 -0.61
N PRO A 124 3.12 -30.15 -1.85
CA PRO A 124 4.05 -30.57 -2.89
C PRO A 124 5.00 -29.44 -3.28
N ASP A 125 6.19 -29.78 -3.80
CA ASP A 125 7.26 -28.83 -4.08
C ASP A 125 6.85 -27.70 -5.04
N PHE A 126 6.02 -27.97 -6.03
CA PHE A 126 5.53 -26.92 -6.94
C PHE A 126 4.69 -25.85 -6.21
N ALA A 127 3.96 -26.23 -5.17
CA ALA A 127 3.16 -25.30 -4.37
C ALA A 127 4.06 -24.51 -3.40
N LYS A 128 5.07 -25.16 -2.80
CA LYS A 128 6.10 -24.47 -2.01
C LYS A 128 6.84 -23.42 -2.83
N ASN A 129 7.20 -23.75 -4.07
CA ASN A 129 7.86 -22.81 -4.97
C ASN A 129 6.98 -21.58 -5.26
N LYS A 130 5.66 -21.75 -5.43
CA LYS A 130 4.74 -20.61 -5.61
C LYS A 130 4.67 -19.71 -4.39
N VAL A 131 4.69 -20.29 -3.19
CA VAL A 131 4.76 -19.50 -1.94
C VAL A 131 6.05 -18.69 -1.89
N LEU A 132 7.19 -19.27 -2.27
CA LEU A 132 8.48 -18.56 -2.33
C LEU A 132 8.51 -17.48 -3.42
N GLU A 133 7.94 -17.75 -4.59
CA GLU A 133 7.84 -16.78 -5.69
C GLU A 133 7.00 -15.57 -5.27
N GLU A 134 5.84 -15.81 -4.64
CA GLU A 134 4.99 -14.75 -4.12
C GLU A 134 5.73 -13.93 -3.05
N ALA A 135 6.34 -14.59 -2.08
CA ALA A 135 7.10 -13.97 -1.01
C ALA A 135 8.25 -13.09 -1.53
N ARG A 136 9.06 -13.61 -2.46
CA ARG A 136 10.17 -12.86 -3.07
C ARG A 136 9.69 -11.66 -3.86
N ARG A 137 8.63 -11.83 -4.66
CA ARG A 137 8.04 -10.71 -5.42
C ARG A 137 7.57 -9.59 -4.49
N GLN A 138 7.00 -9.93 -3.35
CA GLN A 138 6.57 -8.94 -2.35
C GLN A 138 7.76 -8.24 -1.68
N ILE A 139 8.82 -8.99 -1.35
CA ILE A 139 10.06 -8.43 -0.79
C ILE A 139 10.73 -7.49 -1.78
N ASP A 140 10.80 -7.85 -3.06
CA ASP A 140 11.43 -7.03 -4.09
C ASP A 140 10.69 -5.69 -4.24
N ALA A 141 9.36 -5.70 -4.25
CA ALA A 141 8.55 -4.48 -4.31
C ALA A 141 8.68 -3.63 -3.03
N ALA A 142 8.63 -4.27 -1.86
CA ALA A 142 8.74 -3.59 -0.56
C ALA A 142 10.16 -3.05 -0.33
N GLY A 143 11.20 -3.82 -0.67
CA GLY A 143 12.59 -3.41 -0.55
C GLY A 143 12.94 -2.18 -1.40
N ALA A 144 12.37 -2.06 -2.60
CA ALA A 144 12.52 -0.88 -3.45
C ALA A 144 11.91 0.39 -2.80
N ALA A 145 10.95 0.22 -1.90
CA ALA A 145 10.29 1.29 -1.15
C ALA A 145 10.84 1.50 0.26
N ASP A 146 11.84 0.72 0.69
CA ASP A 146 12.36 0.66 2.07
C ASP A 146 11.26 0.26 3.09
N TYR A 147 10.40 -0.67 2.70
CA TYR A 147 9.34 -1.21 3.54
C TYR A 147 9.62 -2.67 3.91
N LYS A 148 9.01 -3.12 5.00
CA LYS A 148 8.99 -4.52 5.42
C LYS A 148 7.72 -5.21 4.92
N VAL A 149 7.78 -6.53 4.81
CA VAL A 149 6.61 -7.36 4.48
C VAL A 149 6.20 -8.16 5.70
N GLU A 150 4.90 -8.14 6.00
CA GLU A 150 4.28 -8.94 7.05
C GLU A 150 3.12 -9.76 6.47
N TRP A 151 3.16 -11.07 6.69
CA TRP A 151 2.04 -11.96 6.39
C TRP A 151 1.18 -12.17 7.64
N LEU A 152 -0.08 -11.81 7.54
CA LEU A 152 -1.09 -12.01 8.58
C LEU A 152 -1.80 -13.35 8.30
N VAL A 153 -1.51 -14.38 9.08
CA VAL A 153 -1.93 -15.76 8.81
C VAL A 153 -2.97 -16.20 9.82
N SER A 154 -4.09 -16.74 9.35
CA SER A 154 -5.24 -17.07 10.19
C SER A 154 -5.11 -18.36 11.01
N ASP A 155 -4.05 -19.13 10.81
CA ASP A 155 -3.79 -20.41 11.51
C ASP A 155 -2.40 -20.40 12.15
N GLU A 156 -2.35 -20.67 13.46
CA GLU A 156 -1.10 -20.64 14.25
C GLU A 156 -0.10 -21.72 13.84
N SER A 157 -0.59 -22.91 13.41
CA SER A 157 0.27 -23.97 12.93
C SER A 157 0.93 -23.61 11.60
N ALA A 158 0.19 -22.94 10.72
CA ALA A 158 0.73 -22.42 9.46
C ALA A 158 1.77 -21.31 9.70
N VAL A 159 1.58 -20.44 10.70
CA VAL A 159 2.57 -19.42 11.10
C VAL A 159 3.91 -20.07 11.42
N ASN A 160 3.90 -21.09 12.28
CA ASN A 160 5.13 -21.79 12.69
C ASN A 160 5.85 -22.43 11.49
N GLN A 161 5.08 -23.12 10.63
CA GLN A 161 5.61 -23.77 9.43
C GLN A 161 6.20 -22.77 8.42
N LEU A 162 5.49 -21.66 8.16
CA LEU A 162 5.94 -20.61 7.24
C LEU A 162 7.18 -19.89 7.78
N THR A 163 7.24 -19.61 9.08
CA THR A 163 8.39 -18.97 9.71
C THR A 163 9.66 -19.80 9.53
N GLU A 164 9.60 -21.10 9.79
CA GLU A 164 10.73 -22.00 9.58
C GLU A 164 11.09 -22.13 8.10
N PHE A 165 10.09 -22.30 7.24
CA PHE A 165 10.27 -22.42 5.80
C PHE A 165 10.93 -21.20 5.17
N PHE A 166 10.52 -19.98 5.55
CA PHE A 166 11.13 -18.75 5.06
C PHE A 166 12.56 -18.59 5.57
N LYS A 167 12.83 -18.94 6.82
CA LYS A 167 14.18 -18.94 7.37
C LYS A 167 15.11 -19.88 6.61
N GLU A 168 14.68 -21.09 6.30
CA GLU A 168 15.45 -22.08 5.52
C GLU A 168 15.78 -21.57 4.11
N HIS A 169 14.90 -20.76 3.53
CA HIS A 169 15.04 -20.24 2.15
C HIS A 169 15.58 -18.81 2.08
N ASN A 170 16.02 -18.24 3.22
CA ASN A 170 16.53 -16.85 3.33
C ASN A 170 15.51 -15.81 2.82
N VAL A 171 14.24 -15.98 3.16
CA VAL A 171 13.14 -15.09 2.84
C VAL A 171 12.82 -14.25 4.08
N ASP A 172 13.00 -12.93 4.00
CA ASP A 172 12.80 -11.99 5.13
C ASP A 172 11.37 -11.45 5.17
N ILE A 173 10.43 -12.29 5.59
CA ILE A 173 9.02 -11.93 5.84
C ILE A 173 8.68 -12.14 7.30
N ILE A 174 8.03 -11.16 7.92
CA ILE A 174 7.42 -11.28 9.23
C ILE A 174 6.15 -12.11 9.08
N VAL A 175 6.01 -13.19 9.82
CA VAL A 175 4.80 -14.02 9.83
C VAL A 175 4.11 -13.89 11.17
N THR A 176 2.89 -13.38 11.18
CA THR A 176 2.13 -13.07 12.40
C THR A 176 0.80 -13.81 12.41
N PHE A 177 0.45 -14.39 13.55
CA PHE A 177 -0.87 -14.97 13.75
C PHE A 177 -1.93 -13.87 13.83
N TYR A 178 -2.90 -13.92 12.93
CA TYR A 178 -4.04 -13.01 12.91
C TYR A 178 -5.30 -13.84 12.66
N PRO A 179 -6.04 -14.23 13.70
CA PRO A 179 -7.18 -15.16 13.57
C PRO A 179 -8.29 -14.58 12.68
N GLU A 180 -9.08 -15.47 12.09
CA GLU A 180 -10.28 -15.12 11.29
C GLU A 180 -11.38 -14.43 12.11
#